data_c931a381273a235b8c8d1345b23b1887
#
_entry.id   c931a381273a235b8c8d1345b23b1887
#
_cell.length_a   1.000
_cell.length_b   1.000
_cell.length_c   1.000
_cell.angle_alpha   90.00
_cell.angle_beta   90.00
_cell.angle_gamma   90.00
#
_symmetry.space_group_name_H-M   'P 1'
#
loop_
_entity.id
_entity.type
_entity.pdbx_description
1 polymer ?
#
loop_
_entity_poly.entity_id
_entity_poly.type
_entity_poly.pdbx_seq_one_letter_code
_entity_poly.pdbx_strand_id
1 'polypeptide(L)'
;MHYLEELGGKTDVVRNDKFSVQELLDKRPDGVILSPGPKTPQDAGVCIELLQTAPDDLPIFGVCLGHQAIGEAFGGKVISAKTILHGKTSAVTHAGGSMFKGIPKMFGAVRYHSLAVKREALPNVLKIEAETDDGEIMALSHATRPLYGVQFHPESIGSEHGHTLLSNFLNLTR
;
A
#
# COMPACT_ATOMS: atom_id res chain seq x y z
N MET A 1 -7.17 7.50 8.21
CA MET A 1 -8.35 8.38 8.12
C MET A 1 -7.96 9.81 8.42
N HIS A 2 -7.57 10.19 9.63
CA HIS A 2 -7.27 11.60 9.97
C HIS A 2 -6.38 12.35 8.97
N TYR A 3 -5.25 11.79 8.57
CA TYR A 3 -4.36 12.45 7.58
C TYR A 3 -5.03 12.71 6.23
N LEU A 4 -5.91 11.82 5.79
CA LEU A 4 -6.65 12.01 4.52
C LEU A 4 -7.65 13.15 4.65
N GLU A 5 -8.33 13.26 5.78
CA GLU A 5 -9.30 14.32 6.06
C GLU A 5 -8.59 15.68 6.23
N GLU A 6 -7.44 15.73 6.91
CA GLU A 6 -6.57 16.91 6.99
C GLU A 6 -6.11 17.39 5.60
N LEU A 7 -5.92 16.47 4.66
CA LEU A 7 -5.55 16.75 3.28
C LEU A 7 -6.76 17.07 2.37
N GLY A 8 -7.98 17.14 2.94
CA GLY A 8 -9.22 17.49 2.25
C GLY A 8 -9.94 16.32 1.58
N GLY A 9 -9.52 15.08 1.82
CA GLY A 9 -10.23 13.90 1.36
C GLY A 9 -11.50 13.66 2.18
N LYS A 10 -12.56 13.20 1.51
CA LYS A 10 -13.77 12.68 2.19
C LYS A 10 -13.64 11.16 2.29
N THR A 11 -13.65 10.65 3.51
CA THR A 11 -13.43 9.21 3.74
C THR A 11 -14.72 8.49 4.15
N ASP A 12 -14.99 7.36 3.51
CA ASP A 12 -15.98 6.37 3.92
C ASP A 12 -15.25 5.08 4.33
N VAL A 13 -15.35 4.68 5.60
CA VAL A 13 -14.63 3.51 6.13
C VAL A 13 -15.56 2.32 6.16
N VAL A 14 -15.20 1.29 5.41
CA VAL A 14 -15.92 0.03 5.35
C VAL A 14 -15.07 -1.13 5.83
N ARG A 15 -15.70 -2.13 6.43
CA ARG A 15 -15.01 -3.35 6.86
C ARG A 15 -14.92 -4.32 5.69
N ASN A 16 -13.73 -4.89 5.48
CA ASN A 16 -13.43 -5.84 4.40
C ASN A 16 -14.26 -7.15 4.42
N ASP A 17 -14.98 -7.42 5.52
CA ASP A 17 -15.82 -8.60 5.71
C ASP A 17 -17.34 -8.29 5.67
N LYS A 18 -17.73 -7.05 5.37
CA LYS A 18 -19.14 -6.59 5.43
C LYS A 18 -19.68 -6.09 4.08
N PHE A 19 -18.86 -6.01 3.06
CA PHE A 19 -19.24 -5.55 1.74
C PHE A 19 -18.67 -6.51 0.70
N SER A 20 -19.41 -6.72 -0.38
CA SER A 20 -18.90 -7.30 -1.61
C SER A 20 -18.11 -6.24 -2.39
N VAL A 21 -17.27 -6.69 -3.32
CA VAL A 21 -16.57 -5.78 -4.23
C VAL A 21 -17.56 -4.94 -5.03
N GLN A 22 -18.66 -5.53 -5.49
CA GLN A 22 -19.68 -4.82 -6.26
C GLN A 22 -20.32 -3.68 -5.45
N GLU A 23 -20.72 -3.94 -4.21
CA GLU A 23 -21.31 -2.92 -3.32
C GLU A 23 -20.33 -1.76 -3.04
N LEU A 24 -19.02 -2.06 -2.98
CA LEU A 24 -17.99 -1.04 -2.82
C LEU A 24 -17.86 -0.20 -4.11
N LEU A 25 -17.82 -0.84 -5.28
CA LEU A 25 -17.70 -0.16 -6.57
C LEU A 25 -18.96 0.63 -6.95
N ASP A 26 -20.16 0.19 -6.53
CA ASP A 26 -21.42 0.90 -6.73
C ASP A 26 -21.45 2.26 -6.02
N LYS A 27 -20.64 2.44 -4.97
CA LYS A 27 -20.44 3.73 -4.31
C LYS A 27 -19.65 4.73 -5.16
N ARG A 28 -19.04 4.28 -6.26
CA ARG A 28 -18.20 5.08 -7.18
C ARG A 28 -17.12 5.89 -6.44
N PRO A 29 -16.25 5.23 -5.67
CA PRO A 29 -15.17 5.94 -4.98
C PRO A 29 -14.18 6.52 -6.00
N ASP A 30 -13.65 7.71 -5.73
CA ASP A 30 -12.57 8.33 -6.53
C ASP A 30 -11.24 7.60 -6.33
N GLY A 31 -11.11 6.83 -5.27
CA GLY A 31 -9.96 5.96 -4.97
C GLY A 31 -10.23 5.08 -3.75
N VAL A 32 -9.42 4.05 -3.58
CA VAL A 32 -9.55 3.10 -2.47
C VAL A 32 -8.23 2.97 -1.72
N ILE A 33 -8.29 2.96 -0.38
CA ILE A 33 -7.16 2.63 0.46
C ILE A 33 -7.42 1.31 1.17
N LEU A 34 -6.54 0.34 0.94
CA LEU A 34 -6.50 -0.91 1.69
C LEU A 34 -5.64 -0.71 2.93
N SER A 35 -6.29 -0.62 4.08
CA SER A 35 -5.64 -0.30 5.35
C SER A 35 -4.83 -1.47 5.91
N PRO A 36 -3.94 -1.21 6.88
CA PRO A 36 -3.29 -2.25 7.64
C PRO A 36 -4.29 -3.18 8.33
N GLY A 37 -3.87 -4.43 8.55
CA GLY A 37 -4.68 -5.42 9.24
C GLY A 37 -3.83 -6.58 9.76
N PRO A 38 -4.40 -7.42 10.62
CA PRO A 38 -3.74 -8.63 11.12
C PRO A 38 -3.80 -9.77 10.10
N LYS A 39 -3.03 -10.83 10.37
CA LYS A 39 -2.97 -12.09 9.62
C LYS A 39 -2.32 -11.94 8.24
N THR A 40 -2.86 -12.65 7.24
CA THR A 40 -2.32 -12.74 5.88
C THR A 40 -3.25 -12.06 4.87
N PRO A 41 -2.78 -11.74 3.67
CA PRO A 41 -3.63 -11.18 2.62
C PRO A 41 -4.85 -12.05 2.27
N GLN A 42 -4.74 -13.39 2.36
CA GLN A 42 -5.85 -14.32 2.13
C GLN A 42 -6.95 -14.17 3.19
N ASP A 43 -6.61 -13.69 4.38
CA ASP A 43 -7.56 -13.41 5.46
C ASP A 43 -8.15 -11.98 5.35
N ALA A 44 -7.73 -11.19 4.35
CA ALA A 44 -8.11 -9.78 4.20
C ALA A 44 -9.48 -9.57 3.50
N GLY A 45 -10.37 -10.56 3.54
CA GLY A 45 -11.71 -10.47 2.96
C GLY A 45 -11.69 -10.16 1.48
N VAL A 46 -12.40 -9.12 1.05
CA VAL A 46 -12.55 -8.76 -0.37
C VAL A 46 -11.32 -8.08 -1.00
N CYS A 47 -10.23 -7.87 -0.25
CA CYS A 47 -9.10 -7.06 -0.75
C CYS A 47 -8.45 -7.64 -2.02
N ILE A 48 -8.20 -8.96 -2.08
CA ILE A 48 -7.60 -9.59 -3.25
C ILE A 48 -8.56 -9.54 -4.44
N GLU A 49 -9.83 -9.88 -4.23
CA GLU A 49 -10.87 -9.82 -5.27
C GLU A 49 -11.00 -8.40 -5.84
N LEU A 50 -11.03 -7.38 -4.98
CA LEU A 50 -11.08 -5.98 -5.40
C LEU A 50 -9.89 -5.62 -6.30
N LEU A 51 -8.66 -5.99 -5.92
CA LEU A 51 -7.46 -5.71 -6.71
C LEU A 51 -7.48 -6.37 -8.09
N GLN A 52 -8.11 -7.55 -8.19
CA GLN A 52 -8.22 -8.31 -9.45
C GLN A 52 -9.35 -7.84 -10.35
N THR A 53 -10.45 -7.30 -9.79
CA THR A 53 -11.69 -7.02 -10.53
C THR A 53 -12.06 -5.54 -10.62
N ALA A 54 -11.40 -4.66 -9.84
CA ALA A 54 -11.62 -3.22 -9.92
C ALA A 54 -11.29 -2.66 -11.31
N PRO A 55 -11.99 -1.58 -11.74
CA PRO A 55 -11.67 -0.88 -12.97
C PRO A 55 -10.18 -0.50 -13.05
N ASP A 56 -9.60 -0.59 -14.25
CA ASP A 56 -8.16 -0.38 -14.46
C ASP A 56 -7.70 1.05 -14.17
N ASP A 57 -8.59 2.01 -14.18
CA ASP A 57 -8.37 3.42 -13.91
C ASP A 57 -8.65 3.82 -12.44
N LEU A 58 -9.20 2.93 -11.61
CA LEU A 58 -9.46 3.22 -10.20
C LEU A 58 -8.15 3.25 -9.40
N PRO A 59 -7.77 4.40 -8.80
CA PRO A 59 -6.60 4.47 -7.94
C PRO A 59 -6.78 3.64 -6.67
N ILE A 60 -5.83 2.75 -6.39
CA ILE A 60 -5.82 1.95 -5.16
C ILE A 60 -4.46 2.05 -4.46
N PHE A 61 -4.49 2.29 -3.17
CA PHE A 61 -3.30 2.38 -2.33
C PHE A 61 -3.36 1.37 -1.18
N GLY A 62 -2.40 0.45 -1.13
CA GLY A 62 -2.28 -0.56 -0.08
C GLY A 62 -1.25 -0.19 0.98
N VAL A 63 -1.62 -0.26 2.26
CA VAL A 63 -0.72 -0.04 3.39
C VAL A 63 -0.53 -1.34 4.16
N CYS A 64 0.71 -1.75 4.38
CA CYS A 64 1.12 -2.96 5.10
C CYS A 64 0.42 -4.22 4.56
N LEU A 65 -0.66 -4.71 5.19
CA LEU A 65 -1.45 -5.84 4.68
C LEU A 65 -2.00 -5.56 3.28
N GLY A 66 -2.45 -4.33 3.00
CA GLY A 66 -2.92 -3.92 1.67
C GLY A 66 -1.82 -3.97 0.60
N HIS A 67 -0.58 -3.63 0.93
CA HIS A 67 0.58 -3.79 0.05
C HIS A 67 0.87 -5.27 -0.23
N GLN A 68 0.80 -6.12 0.80
CA GLN A 68 0.97 -7.58 0.64
C GLN A 68 -0.15 -8.18 -0.22
N ALA A 69 -1.39 -7.70 -0.06
CA ALA A 69 -2.52 -8.09 -0.90
C ALA A 69 -2.29 -7.74 -2.38
N ILE A 70 -1.68 -6.57 -2.68
CA ILE A 70 -1.26 -6.23 -4.05
C ILE A 70 -0.26 -7.27 -4.57
N GLY A 71 0.77 -7.61 -3.78
CA GLY A 71 1.74 -8.63 -4.16
C GLY A 71 1.07 -9.95 -4.57
N GLU A 72 0.15 -10.46 -3.76
CA GLU A 72 -0.53 -11.74 -4.00
C GLU A 72 -1.60 -11.69 -5.08
N ALA A 73 -2.36 -10.60 -5.18
CA ALA A 73 -3.42 -10.45 -6.18
C ALA A 73 -2.93 -10.64 -7.62
N PHE A 74 -1.66 -10.31 -7.88
CA PHE A 74 -1.02 -10.43 -9.19
C PHE A 74 -0.09 -11.65 -9.31
N GLY A 75 -0.13 -12.58 -8.36
CA GLY A 75 0.59 -13.86 -8.42
C GLY A 75 1.94 -13.88 -7.72
N GLY A 76 2.29 -12.85 -6.98
CA GLY A 76 3.43 -12.83 -6.06
C GLY A 76 3.22 -13.72 -4.84
N LYS A 77 4.22 -13.78 -3.98
CA LYS A 77 4.16 -14.55 -2.71
C LYS A 77 4.51 -13.66 -1.53
N VAL A 78 3.80 -13.85 -0.43
CA VAL A 78 4.11 -13.25 0.86
C VAL A 78 4.77 -14.29 1.75
N ILE A 79 5.88 -13.91 2.37
CA ILE A 79 6.73 -14.77 3.22
C ILE A 79 7.06 -14.05 4.52
N SER A 80 7.69 -14.75 5.45
CA SER A 80 8.25 -14.10 6.64
C SER A 80 9.26 -13.03 6.26
N ALA A 81 9.14 -11.86 6.86
CA ALA A 81 10.07 -10.75 6.69
C ALA A 81 11.48 -11.15 7.12
N LYS A 82 12.51 -10.60 6.48
CA LYS A 82 13.92 -10.81 6.86
C LYS A 82 14.17 -10.37 8.29
N THR A 83 13.55 -9.27 8.69
CA THR A 83 13.63 -8.73 10.06
C THR A 83 12.22 -8.38 10.54
N ILE A 84 11.79 -9.04 11.63
CA ILE A 84 10.51 -8.72 12.27
C ILE A 84 10.68 -7.45 13.09
N LEU A 85 9.91 -6.42 12.76
CA LEU A 85 9.95 -5.13 13.45
C LEU A 85 8.55 -4.72 13.91
N HIS A 86 8.49 -4.17 15.13
CA HIS A 86 7.27 -3.61 15.71
C HIS A 86 7.56 -2.19 16.23
N GLY A 87 7.02 -1.19 15.55
CA GLY A 87 7.16 0.21 15.95
C GLY A 87 8.58 0.79 15.82
N LYS A 88 9.44 0.17 15.01
CA LYS A 88 10.79 0.65 14.75
C LYS A 88 10.88 1.34 13.39
N THR A 89 11.64 2.41 13.34
CA THR A 89 11.96 3.12 12.12
C THR A 89 13.08 2.42 11.37
N SER A 90 12.95 2.29 10.06
CA SER A 90 13.99 1.86 9.13
C SER A 90 14.23 2.93 8.08
N ALA A 91 15.46 3.04 7.60
CA ALA A 91 15.77 3.82 6.40
C ALA A 91 15.16 3.12 5.17
N VAL A 92 14.39 3.85 4.39
CA VAL A 92 13.77 3.40 3.15
C VAL A 92 14.33 4.24 2.01
N THR A 93 14.85 3.59 0.99
CA THR A 93 15.36 4.24 -0.22
C THR A 93 14.39 3.97 -1.38
N HIS A 94 13.97 5.02 -2.11
CA HIS A 94 13.06 4.89 -3.24
C HIS A 94 13.71 5.26 -4.58
N ALA A 95 13.16 4.70 -5.68
CA ALA A 95 13.66 4.93 -7.04
C ALA A 95 13.10 6.23 -7.68
N GLY A 96 12.18 6.88 -7.03
CA GLY A 96 11.57 8.11 -7.56
C GLY A 96 10.13 7.86 -8.01
N GLY A 97 9.28 7.67 -8.36
CA GLY A 97 7.90 7.43 -8.82
C GLY A 97 6.93 8.52 -8.34
N SER A 98 5.73 8.50 -8.90
CA SER A 98 4.71 9.51 -8.63
C SER A 98 4.34 9.61 -7.14
N MET A 99 4.32 8.46 -6.45
CA MET A 99 3.99 8.41 -5.02
C MET A 99 5.07 9.04 -4.13
N PHE A 100 6.31 9.11 -4.59
CA PHE A 100 7.44 9.67 -3.84
C PHE A 100 7.82 11.10 -4.26
N LYS A 101 6.99 11.76 -5.05
CA LYS A 101 7.23 13.16 -5.47
C LYS A 101 7.32 14.08 -4.25
N GLY A 102 8.42 14.83 -4.17
CA GLY A 102 8.67 15.75 -3.05
C GLY A 102 9.18 15.08 -1.76
N ILE A 103 9.47 13.78 -1.80
CA ILE A 103 10.07 13.02 -0.68
C ILE A 103 11.57 12.85 -0.96
N PRO A 104 12.47 13.05 0.03
CA PRO A 104 13.90 12.77 -0.12
C PRO A 104 14.15 11.31 -0.51
N LYS A 105 15.18 11.06 -1.33
CA LYS A 105 15.51 9.73 -1.85
C LYS A 105 15.61 8.65 -0.76
N MET A 106 16.02 9.03 0.44
CA MET A 106 16.05 8.19 1.63
C MET A 106 15.32 8.90 2.77
N PHE A 107 14.47 8.20 3.49
CA PHE A 107 13.69 8.71 4.60
C PHE A 107 13.42 7.63 5.65
N GLY A 108 13.07 8.04 6.87
CA GLY A 108 12.71 7.13 7.95
C GLY A 108 11.24 6.73 7.90
N ALA A 109 10.94 5.42 7.97
CA ALA A 109 9.58 4.92 8.00
C ALA A 109 9.38 3.85 9.07
N VAL A 110 8.25 3.92 9.78
CA VAL A 110 7.91 2.98 10.85
C VAL A 110 7.36 1.69 10.29
N ARG A 111 7.84 0.58 10.83
CA ARG A 111 7.46 -0.78 10.42
C ARG A 111 6.78 -1.53 11.57
N TYR A 112 5.72 -2.28 11.24
CA TYR A 112 4.94 -3.13 12.16
C TYR A 112 4.63 -4.49 11.53
N HIS A 113 5.53 -5.07 10.73
CA HIS A 113 5.22 -6.27 9.98
C HIS A 113 6.16 -7.43 10.28
N SER A 114 5.62 -8.64 10.22
CA SER A 114 6.33 -9.92 10.27
C SER A 114 6.34 -10.64 8.91
N LEU A 115 5.56 -10.14 7.95
CA LEU A 115 5.45 -10.67 6.59
C LEU A 115 5.90 -9.62 5.58
N ALA A 116 6.41 -10.06 4.43
CA ALA A 116 6.84 -9.21 3.32
C ALA A 116 6.61 -9.89 1.97
N VAL A 117 6.49 -9.11 0.90
CA VAL A 117 6.41 -9.62 -0.46
C VAL A 117 7.76 -10.19 -0.88
N LYS A 118 7.77 -11.43 -1.36
CA LYS A 118 8.98 -12.13 -1.81
C LYS A 118 9.49 -11.58 -3.13
N ARG A 119 10.72 -11.04 -3.14
CA ARG A 119 11.37 -10.44 -4.32
C ARG A 119 11.47 -11.40 -5.50
N GLU A 120 11.94 -12.64 -5.26
CA GLU A 120 12.19 -13.64 -6.30
C GLU A 120 10.89 -14.19 -6.93
N ALA A 121 9.74 -13.89 -6.32
CA ALA A 121 8.43 -14.27 -6.83
C ALA A 121 7.59 -13.06 -7.25
N LEU A 122 8.21 -11.89 -7.40
CA LEU A 122 7.50 -10.69 -7.83
C LEU A 122 7.12 -10.81 -9.31
N PRO A 123 5.83 -10.69 -9.67
CA PRO A 123 5.39 -10.77 -11.06
C PRO A 123 5.82 -9.52 -11.85
N ASN A 124 6.03 -9.68 -13.16
CA ASN A 124 6.53 -8.62 -14.05
C ASN A 124 5.61 -7.39 -14.15
N VAL A 125 4.34 -7.53 -13.79
CA VAL A 125 3.37 -6.43 -13.76
C VAL A 125 3.55 -5.50 -12.56
N LEU A 126 4.34 -5.91 -11.56
CA LEU A 126 4.66 -5.12 -10.38
C LEU A 126 6.11 -4.63 -10.44
N LYS A 127 6.31 -3.37 -10.03
CA LYS A 127 7.61 -2.72 -9.95
C LYS A 127 7.95 -2.41 -8.49
N ILE A 128 9.21 -2.62 -8.12
CA ILE A 128 9.71 -2.19 -6.80
C ILE A 128 10.00 -0.70 -6.88
N GLU A 129 9.35 0.06 -6.02
CA GLU A 129 9.50 1.52 -5.93
C GLU A 129 10.39 1.95 -4.76
N ALA A 130 10.43 1.16 -3.69
CA ALA A 130 11.29 1.42 -2.54
C ALA A 130 11.70 0.14 -1.82
N GLU A 131 12.85 0.19 -1.13
CA GLU A 131 13.41 -0.92 -0.38
C GLU A 131 14.25 -0.44 0.82
N THR A 132 14.52 -1.35 1.75
CA THR A 132 15.52 -1.18 2.81
C THR A 132 16.89 -1.66 2.36
N ASP A 133 17.96 -1.32 3.10
CA ASP A 133 19.34 -1.70 2.77
C ASP A 133 19.55 -3.22 2.67
N ASP A 134 18.78 -4.01 3.43
CA ASP A 134 18.79 -5.48 3.35
C ASP A 134 17.98 -6.02 2.16
N GLY A 135 17.43 -5.13 1.32
CA GLY A 135 16.70 -5.46 0.11
C GLY A 135 15.29 -5.97 0.36
N GLU A 136 14.66 -5.66 1.50
CA GLU A 136 13.25 -5.94 1.71
C GLU A 136 12.39 -4.90 0.98
N ILE A 137 11.38 -5.37 0.26
CA ILE A 137 10.50 -4.52 -0.54
C ILE A 137 9.64 -3.65 0.39
N MET A 138 9.77 -2.33 0.25
CA MET A 138 9.04 -1.34 1.04
C MET A 138 7.95 -0.63 0.25
N ALA A 139 8.01 -0.63 -1.08
CA ALA A 139 6.93 -0.12 -1.90
C ALA A 139 6.87 -0.81 -3.27
N LEU A 140 5.65 -0.93 -3.78
CA LEU A 140 5.33 -1.48 -5.10
C LEU A 140 4.42 -0.54 -5.87
N SER A 141 4.51 -0.59 -7.20
CA SER A 141 3.51 -0.04 -8.10
C SER A 141 3.14 -1.07 -9.18
N HIS A 142 1.94 -0.96 -9.73
CA HIS A 142 1.56 -1.71 -10.92
C HIS A 142 2.07 -1.00 -12.18
N ALA A 143 2.47 -1.77 -13.20
CA ALA A 143 3.12 -1.23 -14.39
C ALA A 143 2.23 -0.30 -15.23
N THR A 144 0.90 -0.52 -15.23
CA THR A 144 -0.06 0.19 -16.09
C THR A 144 -1.28 0.73 -15.35
N ARG A 145 -1.62 0.17 -14.18
CA ARG A 145 -2.78 0.59 -13.37
C ARG A 145 -2.32 1.52 -12.24
N PRO A 146 -3.15 2.46 -11.77
CA PRO A 146 -2.83 3.35 -10.64
C PRO A 146 -2.92 2.60 -9.29
N LEU A 147 -2.22 1.46 -9.18
CA LEU A 147 -2.11 0.65 -7.97
C LEU A 147 -0.75 0.84 -7.33
N TYR A 148 -0.75 1.19 -6.07
CA TYR A 148 0.45 1.47 -5.28
C TYR A 148 0.35 0.81 -3.91
N GLY A 149 1.47 0.37 -3.37
CA GLY A 149 1.50 -0.21 -2.04
C GLY A 149 2.77 0.15 -1.29
N VAL A 150 2.64 0.36 0.02
CA VAL A 150 3.78 0.55 0.93
C VAL A 150 3.72 -0.45 2.08
N GLN A 151 4.85 -1.06 2.42
CA GLN A 151 4.94 -2.03 3.52
C GLN A 151 5.02 -1.33 4.89
N PHE A 152 5.52 -0.11 4.93
CA PHE A 152 5.59 0.72 6.13
C PHE A 152 4.26 1.44 6.40
N HIS A 153 4.18 2.16 7.53
CA HIS A 153 2.98 2.85 7.99
C HIS A 153 3.13 4.38 7.81
N PRO A 154 2.66 4.96 6.69
CA PRO A 154 2.74 6.41 6.46
C PRO A 154 1.87 7.22 7.44
N GLU A 155 0.85 6.58 8.04
CA GLU A 155 -0.03 7.19 9.04
C GLU A 155 0.60 7.26 10.44
N SER A 156 1.73 6.59 10.65
CA SER A 156 2.43 6.62 11.94
C SER A 156 3.17 7.94 12.11
N ILE A 157 3.06 8.55 13.30
CA ILE A 157 3.75 9.81 13.65
C ILE A 157 5.29 9.69 13.54
N GLY A 158 5.84 8.50 13.67
CA GLY A 158 7.26 8.25 13.51
C GLY A 158 7.72 8.04 12.06
N SER A 159 6.79 8.03 11.09
CA SER A 159 7.12 7.97 9.67
C SER A 159 7.29 9.38 9.12
N GLU A 160 8.45 9.62 8.51
CA GLU A 160 8.70 10.88 7.81
C GLU A 160 7.86 10.95 6.52
N HIS A 161 7.45 12.15 6.14
CA HIS A 161 6.75 12.44 4.87
C HIS A 161 5.43 11.67 4.62
N GLY A 162 4.77 11.14 5.66
CA GLY A 162 3.52 10.40 5.52
C GLY A 162 2.41 11.22 4.87
N HIS A 163 2.24 12.50 5.27
CA HIS A 163 1.28 13.42 4.64
C HIS A 163 1.60 13.68 3.17
N THR A 164 2.87 13.86 2.81
CA THR A 164 3.27 14.06 1.40
C THR A 164 2.92 12.85 0.54
N LEU A 165 3.19 11.64 1.04
CA LEU A 165 2.87 10.40 0.34
C LEU A 165 1.35 10.26 0.13
N LEU A 166 0.54 10.48 1.17
CA LEU A 166 -0.91 10.42 1.08
C LEU A 166 -1.50 11.53 0.20
N SER A 167 -0.91 12.73 0.22
CA SER A 167 -1.27 13.82 -0.70
C SER A 167 -0.99 13.43 -2.16
N ASN A 168 0.14 12.78 -2.44
CA ASN A 168 0.45 12.29 -3.78
C ASN A 168 -0.59 11.27 -4.26
N PHE A 169 -1.06 10.38 -3.38
CA PHE A 169 -2.16 9.46 -3.71
C PHE A 169 -3.48 10.22 -3.97
N LEU A 170 -3.88 11.14 -3.10
CA LEU A 170 -5.10 11.92 -3.29
C LEU A 170 -5.11 12.73 -4.60
N ASN A 171 -3.95 13.15 -5.09
CA ASN A 171 -3.85 13.83 -6.38
C ASN A 171 -4.16 12.91 -7.59
N LEU A 172 -4.12 11.59 -7.41
CA LEU A 172 -4.53 10.62 -8.43
C LEU A 172 -6.05 10.40 -8.46
N THR A 173 -6.75 10.74 -7.36
CA THR A 173 -8.20 10.55 -7.21
C THR A 173 -9.03 11.76 -7.66
N ARG A 174 -8.40 12.79 -8.22
CA ARG A 174 -9.03 14.06 -8.66
C ARG A 174 -9.16 14.14 -10.16
#